data_03b10b44410cfefc1243c7b0e1be9298
#
_entry.id   03b10b44410cfefc1243c7b0e1be9298
#
_cell.length_a   1.000
_cell.length_b   1.000
_cell.length_c   1.000
_cell.angle_alpha   90.00
_cell.angle_beta   90.00
_cell.angle_gamma   90.00
#
_symmetry.space_group_name_H-M   'P 1'
#
loop_
_entity.id
_entity.type
_entity.pdbx_description
1 polymer ?
#
loop_
_entity_poly.entity_id
_entity_poly.type
_entity_poly.pdbx_seq_one_letter_code
_entity_poly.pdbx_strand_id
1 'polypeptide(L)'
;MLEVIFTFEVEKERQEEFLNFVKTGTKPWWESHGCLGYNVWQAAGENAFMKRMEFPDMATMEKVMPTNEQDPECRALIEKFESYTINISRKPYIKMT
;
A
#
# COMPACT_ATOMS: atom_id res chain seq x y z
N MET A 1 -7.96 -7.54 13.98
CA MET A 1 -6.99 -6.88 13.08
C MET A 1 -7.17 -7.37 11.67
N LEU A 2 -7.20 -6.45 10.74
CA LEU A 2 -7.31 -6.77 9.32
C LEU A 2 -6.13 -6.17 8.58
N GLU A 3 -5.59 -6.90 7.61
CA GLU A 3 -4.53 -6.42 6.74
C GLU A 3 -4.97 -6.53 5.29
N VAL A 4 -4.80 -5.44 4.53
CA VAL A 4 -4.94 -5.49 3.08
C VAL A 4 -3.56 -5.70 2.51
N ILE A 5 -3.36 -6.82 1.82
CA ILE A 5 -2.06 -7.20 1.28
C ILE A 5 -2.08 -7.02 -0.24
N PHE A 6 -1.11 -6.27 -0.72
CA PHE A 6 -0.88 -6.05 -2.15
C PHE A 6 0.39 -6.79 -2.53
N THR A 7 0.35 -7.51 -3.65
CA THR A 7 1.55 -8.11 -4.23
C THR A 7 1.77 -7.54 -5.62
N PHE A 8 3.04 -7.27 -5.96
CA PHE A 8 3.39 -6.61 -7.20
C PHE A 8 4.88 -6.76 -7.47
N GLU A 9 5.31 -6.32 -8.65
CA GLU A 9 6.72 -6.28 -9.02
C GLU A 9 7.11 -4.83 -9.32
N VAL A 10 8.38 -4.50 -9.07
CA VAL A 10 8.97 -3.22 -9.46
C VAL A 10 10.30 -3.51 -10.17
N GLU A 11 10.48 -2.96 -11.35
CA GLU A 11 11.73 -3.11 -12.11
C GLU A 11 12.91 -2.61 -11.30
N LYS A 12 14.02 -3.32 -11.38
CA LYS A 12 15.22 -3.07 -10.57
C LYS A 12 15.67 -1.61 -10.62
N GLU A 13 15.67 -1.02 -11.80
CA GLU A 13 16.12 0.35 -12.03
C GLU A 13 15.24 1.41 -11.35
N ARG A 14 14.01 1.04 -11.00
CA ARG A 14 13.04 1.95 -10.41
C ARG A 14 12.83 1.73 -8.91
N GLN A 15 13.45 0.73 -8.32
CA GLN A 15 13.19 0.34 -6.93
C GLN A 15 13.60 1.41 -5.92
N GLU A 16 14.75 2.03 -6.10
CA GLU A 16 15.23 3.08 -5.19
C GLU A 16 14.27 4.28 -5.19
N GLU A 17 13.89 4.74 -6.35
CA GLU A 17 12.94 5.84 -6.52
C GLU A 17 11.57 5.48 -5.93
N PHE A 18 11.10 4.26 -6.19
CA PHE A 18 9.85 3.75 -5.64
C PHE A 18 9.85 3.74 -4.12
N LEU A 19 10.90 3.20 -3.51
CA LEU A 19 10.99 3.12 -2.04
C LEU A 19 11.06 4.51 -1.40
N ASN A 20 11.78 5.45 -2.04
CA ASN A 20 11.81 6.82 -1.56
C ASN A 20 10.42 7.48 -1.65
N PHE A 21 9.70 7.25 -2.74
CA PHE A 21 8.34 7.75 -2.90
C PHE A 21 7.40 7.19 -1.83
N VAL A 22 7.50 5.89 -1.53
CA VAL A 22 6.69 5.27 -0.47
C VAL A 22 6.99 5.92 0.88
N LYS A 23 8.26 6.07 1.24
CA LYS A 23 8.68 6.65 2.53
C LYS A 23 8.20 8.08 2.73
N THR A 24 8.22 8.88 1.68
CA THR A 24 7.94 10.32 1.77
C THR A 24 6.51 10.69 1.35
N GLY A 25 5.82 9.81 0.67
CA GLY A 25 4.51 10.07 0.10
C GLY A 25 3.40 9.19 0.66
N THR A 26 3.26 7.99 0.14
CA THR A 26 2.09 7.13 0.44
C THR A 26 2.03 6.69 1.89
N LYS A 27 3.14 6.25 2.46
CA LYS A 27 3.17 5.78 3.85
C LYS A 27 2.71 6.85 4.85
N PRO A 28 3.34 8.04 4.92
CA PRO A 28 2.91 9.04 5.88
C PRO A 28 1.49 9.55 5.61
N TRP A 29 1.08 9.63 4.35
CA TRP A 29 -0.27 10.07 4.03
C TRP A 29 -1.31 9.10 4.58
N TRP A 30 -1.20 7.82 4.25
CA TRP A 30 -2.15 6.80 4.70
C TRP A 30 -2.16 6.64 6.22
N GLU A 31 -0.99 6.66 6.85
CA GLU A 31 -0.90 6.52 8.32
C GLU A 31 -1.51 7.71 9.06
N SER A 32 -1.59 8.88 8.43
CA SER A 32 -2.29 10.04 8.98
C SER A 32 -3.77 10.10 8.60
N HIS A 33 -4.26 9.19 7.78
CA HIS A 33 -5.64 9.18 7.26
C HIS A 33 -6.37 7.86 7.52
N GLY A 34 -6.13 7.24 8.68
CA GLY A 34 -6.92 6.10 9.15
C GLY A 34 -6.32 4.71 8.94
N CYS A 35 -5.14 4.63 8.34
CA CYS A 35 -4.42 3.37 8.24
C CYS A 35 -3.51 3.23 9.47
N LEU A 36 -3.59 2.11 10.20
CA LEU A 36 -2.79 1.89 11.39
C LEU A 36 -1.32 1.62 11.08
N GLY A 37 -1.04 1.02 9.94
CA GLY A 37 0.31 0.74 9.49
C GLY A 37 0.34 0.55 7.99
N TYR A 38 1.39 1.06 7.35
CA TYR A 38 1.61 0.98 5.92
C TYR A 38 3.07 0.61 5.71
N ASN A 39 3.32 -0.63 5.30
CA ASN A 39 4.68 -1.14 5.16
C ASN A 39 4.86 -1.87 3.84
N VAL A 40 6.07 -1.78 3.29
CA VAL A 40 6.44 -2.44 2.05
C VAL A 40 7.60 -3.39 2.33
N TRP A 41 7.51 -4.59 1.77
CA TRP A 41 8.49 -5.66 1.92
C TRP A 41 8.97 -6.09 0.55
N GLN A 42 10.21 -6.47 0.44
CA GLN A 42 10.78 -7.01 -0.80
C GLN A 42 11.23 -8.45 -0.56
N ALA A 43 10.90 -9.35 -1.50
CA ALA A 43 11.45 -10.70 -1.47
C ALA A 43 12.96 -10.59 -1.74
N ALA A 44 13.77 -11.18 -0.86
CA ALA A 44 15.22 -11.02 -0.92
C ALA A 44 15.79 -11.41 -2.27
N GLY A 45 16.48 -10.46 -2.92
CA GLY A 45 17.14 -10.67 -4.21
C GLY A 45 16.21 -10.72 -5.41
N GLU A 46 14.94 -10.33 -5.26
CA GLU A 46 13.96 -10.39 -6.35
C GLU A 46 13.31 -9.04 -6.60
N ASN A 47 12.55 -8.95 -7.70
CA ASN A 47 11.76 -7.77 -8.03
C ASN A 47 10.34 -7.83 -7.44
N ALA A 48 10.03 -8.87 -6.67
CA ALA A 48 8.74 -9.09 -6.06
C ALA A 48 8.61 -8.34 -4.73
N PHE A 49 7.51 -7.62 -4.58
CA PHE A 49 7.22 -6.79 -3.41
C PHE A 49 5.86 -7.15 -2.82
N MET A 50 5.69 -6.81 -1.55
CA MET A 50 4.42 -6.90 -0.85
C MET A 50 4.21 -5.61 -0.06
N LYS A 51 2.99 -5.06 -0.14
CA LYS A 51 2.58 -3.94 0.68
C LYS A 51 1.48 -4.41 1.62
N ARG A 52 1.58 -4.05 2.90
CA ARG A 52 0.58 -4.39 3.92
C ARG A 52 0.03 -3.12 4.52
N MET A 53 -1.30 -2.96 4.46
CA MET A 53 -2.01 -1.87 5.11
C MET A 53 -2.85 -2.46 6.25
N GLU A 54 -2.68 -1.94 7.45
CA GLU A 54 -3.35 -2.43 8.65
C GLU A 54 -4.54 -1.56 9.04
N PHE A 55 -5.65 -2.22 9.37
CA PHE A 55 -6.87 -1.58 9.88
C PHE A 55 -7.37 -2.35 11.11
N PRO A 56 -8.14 -1.69 12.03
CA PRO A 56 -8.67 -2.39 13.21
C PRO A 56 -9.58 -3.55 12.84
N ASP A 57 -10.45 -3.34 11.84
CA ASP A 57 -11.46 -4.31 11.42
C ASP A 57 -11.93 -4.02 10.00
N MET A 58 -12.75 -4.92 9.47
CA MET A 58 -13.31 -4.82 8.12
C MET A 58 -14.19 -3.58 7.94
N ALA A 59 -15.01 -3.26 8.92
CA ALA A 59 -15.91 -2.11 8.85
C ALA A 59 -15.14 -0.80 8.73
N THR A 60 -14.05 -0.65 9.48
CA THR A 60 -13.18 0.53 9.39
C THR A 60 -12.50 0.60 8.02
N MET A 61 -11.98 -0.51 7.54
CA MET A 61 -11.33 -0.57 6.21
C MET A 61 -12.32 -0.18 5.10
N GLU A 62 -13.53 -0.73 5.13
CA GLU A 62 -14.58 -0.45 4.14
C GLU A 62 -15.02 1.03 4.15
N LYS A 63 -14.85 1.71 5.27
CA LYS A 63 -15.15 3.14 5.39
C LYS A 63 -13.97 4.00 4.96
N VAL A 64 -12.77 3.68 5.46
CA VAL A 64 -11.57 4.49 5.26
C VAL A 64 -11.06 4.42 3.83
N MET A 65 -10.94 3.24 3.25
CA MET A 65 -10.35 3.10 1.91
C MET A 65 -11.17 3.80 0.83
N PRO A 66 -12.48 3.59 0.70
CA PRO A 66 -13.25 4.30 -0.33
C PRO A 66 -13.25 5.81 -0.16
N THR A 67 -13.33 6.30 1.09
CA THR A 67 -13.30 7.73 1.38
C THR A 67 -11.98 8.35 0.93
N ASN A 68 -10.86 7.72 1.30
CA ASN A 68 -9.54 8.21 0.94
C ASN A 68 -9.26 8.12 -0.56
N GLU A 69 -9.72 7.06 -1.21
CA GLU A 69 -9.56 6.87 -2.65
C GLU A 69 -10.29 7.94 -3.49
N GLN A 70 -11.26 8.65 -2.90
CA GLN A 70 -11.93 9.78 -3.54
C GLN A 70 -11.22 11.11 -3.32
N ASP A 71 -10.29 11.18 -2.37
CA ASP A 71 -9.51 12.38 -2.10
C ASP A 71 -8.53 12.64 -3.24
N PRO A 72 -8.52 13.85 -3.85
CA PRO A 72 -7.63 14.14 -4.97
C PRO A 72 -6.15 13.94 -4.68
N GLU A 73 -5.70 14.25 -3.46
CA GLU A 73 -4.32 14.06 -3.05
C GLU A 73 -3.97 12.57 -2.98
N CYS A 74 -4.86 11.76 -2.40
CA CYS A 74 -4.69 10.31 -2.33
C CYS A 74 -4.69 9.69 -3.73
N ARG A 75 -5.59 10.14 -4.59
CA ARG A 75 -5.66 9.61 -5.98
C ARG A 75 -4.38 9.86 -6.73
N ALA A 76 -3.76 11.02 -6.57
CA ALA A 76 -2.47 11.32 -7.18
C ALA A 76 -1.38 10.38 -6.66
N LEU A 77 -1.38 10.08 -5.36
CA LEU A 77 -0.44 9.14 -4.77
C LEU A 77 -0.66 7.71 -5.28
N ILE A 78 -1.91 7.28 -5.41
CA ILE A 78 -2.26 5.96 -5.93
C ILE A 78 -1.80 5.82 -7.39
N GLU A 79 -2.07 6.81 -8.21
CA GLU A 79 -1.67 6.79 -9.61
C GLU A 79 -0.16 6.70 -9.75
N LYS A 80 0.59 7.47 -8.95
CA LYS A 80 2.04 7.42 -8.97
C LYS A 80 2.57 6.07 -8.47
N PHE A 81 1.97 5.53 -7.40
CA PHE A 81 2.32 4.19 -6.92
C PHE A 81 2.13 3.14 -8.01
N GLU A 82 0.97 3.16 -8.67
CA GLU A 82 0.68 2.21 -9.74
C GLU A 82 1.62 2.36 -10.93
N SER A 83 2.13 3.57 -11.19
CA SER A 83 3.09 3.80 -12.27
C SER A 83 4.41 3.06 -12.09
N TYR A 84 4.76 2.71 -10.85
CA TYR A 84 5.95 1.93 -10.55
C TYR A 84 5.73 0.42 -10.59
N THR A 85 4.48 -0.04 -10.48
CA THR A 85 4.17 -1.43 -10.19
C THR A 85 3.72 -2.21 -11.42
N ILE A 86 4.02 -3.51 -11.43
CA ILE A 86 3.63 -4.45 -12.47
C ILE A 86 2.88 -5.61 -11.79
N ASN A 87 1.81 -6.09 -12.43
CA ASN A 87 1.04 -7.25 -11.95
C ASN A 87 0.54 -7.09 -10.51
N ILE A 88 0.01 -5.92 -10.20
CA ILE A 88 -0.50 -5.63 -8.87
C ILE A 88 -1.82 -6.38 -8.60
N SER A 89 -1.91 -6.98 -7.43
CA SER A 89 -3.15 -7.59 -6.92
C SER A 89 -3.29 -7.27 -5.44
N ARG A 90 -4.53 -7.29 -4.94
CA ARG A 90 -4.77 -7.02 -3.52
C ARG A 90 -5.80 -7.99 -2.95
N LYS A 91 -5.67 -8.29 -1.66
CA LYS A 91 -6.62 -9.14 -0.95
C LYS A 91 -6.64 -8.75 0.53
N PRO A 92 -7.83 -8.61 1.14
CA PRO A 92 -7.93 -8.42 2.59
C PRO A 92 -7.76 -9.74 3.32
N TYR A 93 -7.05 -9.70 4.45
CA TYR A 93 -6.85 -10.84 5.35
C TYR A 93 -7.28 -10.45 6.76
N ILE A 94 -8.09 -11.29 7.38
CA ILE A 94 -8.53 -11.13 8.76
C ILE A 94 -7.64 -12.00 9.64
N LYS A 95 -7.09 -11.41 10.71
CA LYS A 95 -6.28 -12.17 11.66
C LYS A 95 -7.18 -13.13 12.42
N MET A 96 -6.86 -14.43 12.34
CA MET A 96 -7.64 -15.50 12.97
C MET A 96 -7.03 -16.02 14.25
N THR A 97 -5.78 -15.68 14.55
CA THR A 97 -5.10 -16.19 15.76
C THR A 97 -4.46 -15.06 16.55
#